data_387c02f32e35fcc0062e4d4bbd27e728
#
_entry.id   387c02f32e35fcc0062e4d4bbd27e728
#
_cell.length_a   1.000
_cell.length_b   1.000
_cell.length_c   1.000
_cell.angle_alpha   90.00
_cell.angle_beta   90.00
_cell.angle_gamma   90.00
#
_symmetry.space_group_name_H-M   'P 1'
#
loop_
_entity.id
_entity.type
_entity.pdbx_description
1 polymer ?
#
loop_
_entity_poly.entity_id
_entity_poly.type
_entity_poly.pdbx_seq_one_letter_code
_entity_poly.pdbx_strand_id
1 'polypeptide(L)'
;KTSGVTQNTAADDLEMRARGGIISVQMTSLWPRLEPLLPRVEKPARYIGCEDGANANIYKPDATSWLLTYPDTYEIGLPNQGLQILYELLNERPDAFAERSYAPWTDMEAQMRAANVPLFSVDTHRPANEFDIIAFNLSAELVYTNVLNCIDLAGVPVRAAERSDTDPLVGAGGHCAYNPEPLADFVDFFVMGDGEEVIADMTTAVGEWRKSGKPTGSRESVLHALARIPGVYVPSMYDVNYDDQQFSGIRARHADVQQRIPKRTIADLADWPYPRNQLVPLTEVVHDRLNVEIFRGCTRGCRFCQAGMITRPVRERPASQVREMISAGLERTGYDEVSLTSLST
;
A
#
# COMPACT_ATOMS: atom_id res chain seq x y z
N LYS A 1 -48.78 21.75 -24.89
CA LYS A 1 -48.10 20.47 -25.22
C LYS A 1 -46.68 20.56 -24.68
N THR A 2 -46.51 20.13 -23.45
CA THR A 2 -45.26 20.06 -22.73
C THR A 2 -44.71 18.64 -22.92
N SER A 3 -43.59 18.50 -23.58
CA SER A 3 -42.84 17.25 -23.68
C SER A 3 -41.93 17.11 -22.47
N GLY A 4 -42.24 16.13 -21.60
CA GLY A 4 -41.37 15.75 -20.52
C GLY A 4 -40.12 15.03 -21.03
N VAL A 5 -38.96 15.54 -20.68
CA VAL A 5 -37.67 14.83 -20.83
C VAL A 5 -37.51 14.00 -19.54
N THR A 6 -37.68 12.69 -19.65
CA THR A 6 -37.31 11.74 -18.62
C THR A 6 -35.79 11.64 -18.56
N GLN A 7 -35.21 12.02 -17.42
CA GLN A 7 -33.83 11.71 -17.06
C GLN A 7 -33.73 10.20 -16.78
N ASN A 8 -33.15 9.46 -17.73
CA ASN A 8 -32.67 8.10 -17.46
C ASN A 8 -31.40 8.24 -16.62
N THR A 9 -31.46 7.82 -15.38
CA THR A 9 -30.29 7.73 -14.51
C THR A 9 -29.51 6.47 -14.86
N ALA A 10 -28.19 6.55 -14.80
CA ALA A 10 -27.23 5.46 -15.08
C ALA A 10 -27.46 4.17 -14.25
N ALA A 11 -28.41 4.20 -13.32
CA ALA A 11 -28.86 3.03 -12.55
C ALA A 11 -29.75 2.07 -13.36
N ASP A 12 -30.48 2.57 -14.37
CA ASP A 12 -31.44 1.72 -15.12
C ASP A 12 -30.76 0.88 -16.21
N ASP A 13 -29.57 1.25 -16.68
CA ASP A 13 -28.82 0.49 -17.68
C ASP A 13 -28.12 -0.78 -17.12
N LEU A 14 -27.99 -0.88 -15.81
CA LEU A 14 -27.37 -2.04 -15.12
C LEU A 14 -28.38 -3.17 -14.83
N GLU A 15 -29.67 -2.89 -14.73
CA GLU A 15 -30.69 -3.93 -14.47
C GLU A 15 -31.02 -4.81 -15.71
N MET A 16 -30.71 -4.39 -16.93
CA MET A 16 -31.09 -5.11 -18.14
C MET A 16 -30.13 -6.22 -18.58
N ARG A 17 -29.04 -6.49 -17.83
CA ARG A 17 -28.09 -7.59 -18.14
C ARG A 17 -28.14 -8.78 -17.18
N ALA A 18 -29.08 -8.83 -16.25
CA ALA A 18 -29.21 -9.88 -15.23
C ALA A 18 -30.09 -11.06 -15.66
N ARG A 19 -29.83 -11.67 -16.82
CA ARG A 19 -30.41 -13.00 -17.19
C ARG A 19 -29.32 -14.00 -17.61
N GLY A 20 -28.19 -13.97 -16.98
CA GLY A 20 -27.19 -15.04 -17.07
C GLY A 20 -26.36 -14.95 -15.82
N GLY A 21 -26.50 -15.92 -14.92
CA GLY A 21 -26.01 -15.95 -13.54
C GLY A 21 -24.53 -15.64 -13.34
N ILE A 22 -24.18 -14.36 -13.41
CA ILE A 22 -22.96 -13.80 -12.86
C ILE A 22 -23.43 -12.90 -11.73
N ILE A 23 -23.17 -13.30 -10.49
CA ILE A 23 -23.28 -12.43 -9.32
C ILE A 23 -22.23 -11.33 -9.55
N SER A 24 -22.65 -10.16 -10.05
CA SER A 24 -21.79 -9.00 -10.04
C SER A 24 -21.61 -8.60 -8.57
N VAL A 25 -20.46 -8.85 -8.01
CA VAL A 25 -20.06 -8.23 -6.72
C VAL A 25 -20.01 -6.73 -7.00
N GLN A 26 -21.07 -6.05 -6.62
CA GLN A 26 -21.17 -4.59 -6.73
C GLN A 26 -20.16 -4.01 -5.75
N MET A 27 -19.13 -3.32 -6.26
CA MET A 27 -18.16 -2.61 -5.40
C MET A 27 -18.91 -1.55 -4.58
N THR A 28 -18.73 -1.60 -3.26
CA THR A 28 -19.34 -0.63 -2.36
C THR A 28 -18.51 0.65 -2.38
N SER A 29 -18.93 1.67 -3.13
CA SER A 29 -18.30 2.99 -3.04
C SER A 29 -18.88 3.79 -1.88
N LEU A 30 -18.02 4.36 -1.05
CA LEU A 30 -18.39 5.28 0.04
C LEU A 30 -18.65 6.71 -0.45
N TRP A 31 -18.51 7.01 -1.74
CA TRP A 31 -18.66 8.36 -2.27
C TRP A 31 -19.96 9.07 -1.81
N PRO A 32 -21.15 8.44 -1.86
CA PRO A 32 -22.38 9.10 -1.39
C PRO A 32 -22.38 9.50 0.09
N ARG A 33 -21.50 8.86 0.89
CA ARG A 33 -21.32 9.17 2.32
C ARG A 33 -20.18 10.16 2.57
N LEU A 34 -19.19 10.20 1.67
CA LEU A 34 -18.03 11.09 1.73
C LEU A 34 -18.33 12.49 1.20
N GLU A 35 -18.99 12.58 0.04
CA GLU A 35 -19.29 13.85 -0.62
C GLU A 35 -19.91 14.90 0.31
N PRO A 36 -20.91 14.57 1.18
CA PRO A 36 -21.45 15.52 2.12
C PRO A 36 -20.50 16.00 3.23
N LEU A 37 -19.38 15.31 3.45
CA LEU A 37 -18.37 15.67 4.44
C LEU A 37 -17.35 16.67 3.87
N LEU A 38 -17.10 16.64 2.57
CA LEU A 38 -16.07 17.44 1.90
C LEU A 38 -16.19 18.95 2.13
N PRO A 39 -17.41 19.58 2.14
CA PRO A 39 -17.53 21.00 2.44
C PRO A 39 -17.18 21.40 3.89
N ARG A 40 -16.98 20.42 4.77
CA ARG A 40 -16.70 20.61 6.19
C ARG A 40 -15.22 20.46 6.55
N VAL A 41 -14.38 20.19 5.56
CA VAL A 41 -12.95 19.97 5.74
C VAL A 41 -12.13 21.03 5.02
N GLU A 42 -10.92 21.28 5.53
CA GLU A 42 -10.04 22.36 5.06
C GLU A 42 -9.52 22.13 3.63
N LYS A 43 -9.20 20.87 3.27
CA LYS A 43 -8.67 20.50 1.96
C LYS A 43 -9.40 19.28 1.38
N PRO A 44 -10.57 19.46 0.74
CA PRO A 44 -11.34 18.35 0.15
C PRO A 44 -10.56 17.54 -0.89
N ALA A 45 -9.64 18.18 -1.63
CA ALA A 45 -8.84 17.56 -2.69
C ALA A 45 -8.02 16.34 -2.22
N ARG A 46 -7.73 16.23 -0.93
CA ARG A 46 -7.04 15.07 -0.33
C ARG A 46 -7.79 13.76 -0.49
N TYR A 47 -9.12 13.83 -0.67
CA TYR A 47 -10.05 12.70 -0.49
C TYR A 47 -10.82 12.33 -1.73
N ILE A 48 -10.66 13.07 -2.84
CA ILE A 48 -11.47 12.87 -4.04
C ILE A 48 -10.83 11.94 -5.07
N GLY A 49 -9.51 11.71 -5.03
CA GLY A 49 -8.80 10.96 -6.06
C GLY A 49 -8.83 11.67 -7.41
N CYS A 50 -8.77 10.92 -8.51
CA CYS A 50 -8.79 11.45 -9.88
C CYS A 50 -7.51 12.19 -10.30
N GLU A 51 -6.38 11.91 -9.67
CA GLU A 51 -5.08 12.40 -10.09
C GLU A 51 -4.78 11.95 -11.53
N ASP A 52 -4.10 12.81 -12.30
CA ASP A 52 -3.59 12.37 -13.59
C ASP A 52 -2.53 11.28 -13.38
N GLY A 53 -2.65 10.20 -14.14
CA GLY A 53 -1.86 8.98 -13.94
C GLY A 53 -2.51 7.93 -13.04
N ALA A 54 -3.62 8.25 -12.34
CA ALA A 54 -4.38 7.25 -11.61
C ALA A 54 -5.10 6.28 -12.58
N ASN A 55 -5.17 5.01 -12.21
CA ASN A 55 -5.82 3.98 -13.03
C ASN A 55 -7.35 4.05 -12.89
N ALA A 56 -8.05 4.46 -13.93
CA ALA A 56 -9.51 4.58 -13.92
C ALA A 56 -10.26 3.22 -13.85
N ASN A 57 -9.62 2.11 -14.22
CA ASN A 57 -10.22 0.76 -14.30
C ASN A 57 -9.40 -0.27 -13.52
N ILE A 58 -9.15 -0.01 -12.26
CA ILE A 58 -8.27 -0.83 -11.42
C ILE A 58 -8.91 -2.19 -11.07
N TYR A 59 -10.23 -2.24 -10.86
CA TYR A 59 -10.90 -3.41 -10.31
C TYR A 59 -10.84 -4.64 -11.23
N LYS A 60 -10.34 -5.74 -10.66
CA LYS A 60 -10.28 -7.07 -11.29
C LYS A 60 -10.93 -8.08 -10.33
N PRO A 61 -12.10 -8.66 -10.64
CA PRO A 61 -12.93 -9.43 -9.70
C PRO A 61 -12.21 -10.57 -8.98
N ASP A 62 -11.36 -11.29 -9.71
CA ASP A 62 -10.69 -12.50 -9.23
C ASP A 62 -9.23 -12.23 -8.74
N ALA A 63 -8.79 -10.99 -8.80
CA ALA A 63 -7.44 -10.60 -8.44
C ALA A 63 -7.30 -10.28 -6.94
N THR A 64 -6.10 -10.45 -6.41
CA THR A 64 -5.76 -10.04 -5.05
C THR A 64 -5.76 -8.53 -4.94
N SER A 65 -6.53 -8.00 -4.00
CA SER A 65 -6.71 -6.56 -3.79
C SER A 65 -5.77 -6.03 -2.71
N TRP A 66 -5.03 -4.98 -3.07
CA TRP A 66 -4.08 -4.29 -2.19
C TRP A 66 -4.55 -2.87 -1.92
N LEU A 67 -4.61 -2.47 -0.65
CA LEU A 67 -4.71 -1.08 -0.26
C LEU A 67 -3.33 -0.59 0.19
N LEU A 68 -2.65 0.14 -0.67
CA LEU A 68 -1.36 0.76 -0.37
C LEU A 68 -1.60 2.02 0.45
N THR A 69 -1.27 1.96 1.73
CA THR A 69 -1.57 3.03 2.68
C THR A 69 -0.31 3.74 3.12
N TYR A 70 -0.26 5.05 2.89
CA TYR A 70 0.74 5.90 3.51
C TYR A 70 0.15 6.49 4.80
N PRO A 71 0.71 6.18 6.00
CA PRO A 71 0.11 6.55 7.27
C PRO A 71 0.43 8.00 7.67
N ASP A 72 0.32 8.92 6.73
CA ASP A 72 0.39 10.36 6.87
C ASP A 72 -0.53 11.01 5.84
N THR A 73 -0.61 12.34 5.82
CA THR A 73 -1.49 13.08 4.93
C THR A 73 -1.15 12.87 3.46
N TYR A 74 -2.14 13.14 2.62
CA TYR A 74 -2.02 13.06 1.15
C TYR A 74 -0.80 13.80 0.61
N GLU A 75 -0.52 15.02 1.11
CA GLU A 75 0.57 15.87 0.62
C GLU A 75 1.97 15.29 0.88
N ILE A 76 2.09 14.42 1.89
CA ILE A 76 3.34 13.72 2.21
C ILE A 76 3.36 12.35 1.51
N GLY A 77 2.23 11.68 1.47
CA GLY A 77 2.12 10.31 0.97
C GLY A 77 2.12 10.18 -0.54
N LEU A 78 1.43 11.08 -1.27
CA LEU A 78 1.33 10.99 -2.73
C LEU A 78 2.69 11.01 -3.43
N PRO A 79 3.63 11.92 -3.10
CA PRO A 79 4.94 11.95 -3.76
C PRO A 79 5.87 10.80 -3.34
N ASN A 80 5.45 9.91 -2.44
CA ASN A 80 6.29 8.78 -2.04
C ASN A 80 6.54 7.82 -3.21
N GLN A 81 7.78 7.81 -3.68
CA GLN A 81 8.18 7.05 -4.87
C GLN A 81 7.99 5.53 -4.69
N GLY A 82 8.27 4.99 -3.50
CA GLY A 82 8.09 3.57 -3.22
C GLY A 82 6.63 3.14 -3.34
N LEU A 83 5.69 3.97 -2.85
CA LEU A 83 4.26 3.71 -3.00
C LEU A 83 3.83 3.74 -4.47
N GLN A 84 4.30 4.73 -5.25
CA GLN A 84 3.98 4.84 -6.67
C GLN A 84 4.53 3.67 -7.49
N ILE A 85 5.76 3.21 -7.19
CA ILE A 85 6.36 2.02 -7.83
C ILE A 85 5.49 0.79 -7.61
N LEU A 86 5.11 0.52 -6.36
CA LEU A 86 4.30 -0.66 -6.01
C LEU A 86 2.88 -0.56 -6.58
N TYR A 87 2.29 0.64 -6.59
CA TYR A 87 0.98 0.90 -7.19
C TYR A 87 0.97 0.54 -8.69
N GLU A 88 1.97 1.00 -9.44
CA GLU A 88 2.07 0.72 -10.86
C GLU A 88 2.32 -0.77 -11.12
N LEU A 89 3.29 -1.39 -10.42
CA LEU A 89 3.63 -2.79 -10.57
C LEU A 89 2.45 -3.73 -10.28
N LEU A 90 1.69 -3.48 -9.23
CA LEU A 90 0.53 -4.29 -8.88
C LEU A 90 -0.59 -4.14 -9.92
N ASN A 91 -0.79 -2.92 -10.44
CA ASN A 91 -1.84 -2.65 -11.42
C ASN A 91 -1.53 -3.18 -12.82
N GLU A 92 -0.26 -3.41 -13.15
CA GLU A 92 0.15 -4.09 -14.39
C GLU A 92 -0.09 -5.60 -14.35
N ARG A 93 -0.20 -6.20 -13.17
CA ARG A 93 -0.42 -7.64 -13.02
C ARG A 93 -1.88 -8.02 -13.34
N PRO A 94 -2.12 -9.16 -14.02
CA PRO A 94 -3.49 -9.64 -14.25
C PRO A 94 -4.14 -10.22 -12.99
N ASP A 95 -3.34 -10.65 -12.00
CA ASP A 95 -3.76 -11.35 -10.78
C ASP A 95 -3.77 -10.46 -9.52
N ALA A 96 -3.50 -9.15 -9.69
CA ALA A 96 -3.53 -8.16 -8.63
C ALA A 96 -4.17 -6.85 -9.10
N PHE A 97 -4.64 -6.06 -8.14
CA PHE A 97 -4.84 -4.63 -8.29
C PHE A 97 -4.56 -3.92 -6.97
N ALA A 98 -4.16 -2.66 -7.07
CA ALA A 98 -3.86 -1.83 -5.93
C ALA A 98 -4.59 -0.50 -6.00
N GLU A 99 -5.08 -0.07 -4.85
CA GLU A 99 -5.63 1.26 -4.62
C GLU A 99 -4.84 1.95 -3.50
N ARG A 100 -4.96 3.27 -3.41
CA ARG A 100 -4.18 4.09 -2.47
C ARG A 100 -5.04 4.62 -1.35
N SER A 101 -4.44 4.75 -0.16
CA SER A 101 -5.05 5.40 0.99
C SER A 101 -4.03 6.24 1.75
N TYR A 102 -4.51 7.25 2.44
CA TYR A 102 -3.71 8.17 3.26
C TYR A 102 -4.40 8.36 4.60
N ALA A 103 -3.62 8.68 5.65
CA ALA A 103 -4.21 9.06 6.92
C ALA A 103 -5.03 10.36 6.74
N PRO A 104 -6.30 10.39 7.16
CA PRO A 104 -7.08 11.59 7.09
C PRO A 104 -6.53 12.66 8.05
N TRP A 105 -6.65 13.94 7.67
CA TRP A 105 -6.37 15.03 8.59
C TRP A 105 -7.41 15.06 9.70
N THR A 106 -7.10 15.68 10.80
CA THR A 106 -7.91 15.65 12.03
C THR A 106 -9.37 16.11 11.85
N ASP A 107 -9.61 17.08 10.95
CA ASP A 107 -10.95 17.55 10.62
C ASP A 107 -11.77 16.50 9.88
N MET A 108 -11.19 15.85 8.87
CA MET A 108 -11.84 14.76 8.14
C MET A 108 -12.02 13.53 9.01
N GLU A 109 -11.03 13.17 9.83
CA GLU A 109 -11.16 12.07 10.79
C GLU A 109 -12.35 12.30 11.73
N ALA A 110 -12.52 13.51 12.26
CA ALA A 110 -13.66 13.85 13.11
C ALA A 110 -15.00 13.67 12.38
N GLN A 111 -15.08 14.10 11.10
CA GLN A 111 -16.28 13.91 10.30
C GLN A 111 -16.55 12.42 10.00
N MET A 112 -15.52 11.66 9.66
CA MET A 112 -15.61 10.22 9.39
C MET A 112 -16.13 9.47 10.62
N ARG A 113 -15.55 9.72 11.80
CA ARG A 113 -16.00 9.11 13.07
C ARG A 113 -17.45 9.47 13.39
N ALA A 114 -17.83 10.74 13.26
CA ALA A 114 -19.20 11.20 13.51
C ALA A 114 -20.24 10.58 12.54
N ALA A 115 -19.84 10.33 11.29
CA ALA A 115 -20.69 9.74 10.26
C ALA A 115 -20.55 8.19 10.15
N ASN A 116 -19.72 7.56 11.00
CA ASN A 116 -19.34 6.14 10.91
C ASN A 116 -18.82 5.74 9.52
N VAL A 117 -18.11 6.62 8.83
CA VAL A 117 -17.44 6.34 7.55
C VAL A 117 -16.09 5.73 7.86
N PRO A 118 -15.79 4.49 7.42
CA PRO A 118 -14.48 3.88 7.65
C PRO A 118 -13.39 4.50 6.77
N LEU A 119 -12.11 4.17 7.05
CA LEU A 119 -11.01 4.47 6.14
C LEU A 119 -11.29 3.87 4.76
N PHE A 120 -10.87 4.56 3.71
CA PHE A 120 -11.21 4.24 2.33
C PHE A 120 -10.04 4.47 1.38
N SER A 121 -10.13 3.87 0.20
CA SER A 121 -9.23 4.18 -0.91
C SER A 121 -9.61 5.51 -1.57
N VAL A 122 -8.61 6.28 -2.02
CA VAL A 122 -8.88 7.51 -2.79
C VAL A 122 -9.23 7.22 -4.26
N ASP A 123 -8.88 6.04 -4.78
CA ASP A 123 -9.11 5.68 -6.18
C ASP A 123 -10.59 5.39 -6.49
N THR A 124 -11.23 4.52 -5.71
CA THR A 124 -12.65 4.14 -5.92
C THR A 124 -13.56 4.44 -4.73
N HIS A 125 -13.00 4.96 -3.64
CA HIS A 125 -13.69 5.20 -2.36
C HIS A 125 -14.24 3.91 -1.74
N ARG A 126 -13.56 2.80 -1.95
CA ARG A 126 -13.88 1.50 -1.38
C ARG A 126 -13.45 1.46 0.09
N PRO A 127 -14.25 0.85 1.00
CA PRO A 127 -13.84 0.65 2.39
C PRO A 127 -12.54 -0.13 2.51
N ALA A 128 -11.64 0.29 3.40
CA ALA A 128 -10.34 -0.35 3.59
C ALA A 128 -10.44 -1.81 4.03
N ASN A 129 -11.45 -2.16 4.82
CA ASN A 129 -11.68 -3.53 5.29
C ASN A 129 -12.23 -4.49 4.22
N GLU A 130 -12.54 -4.01 3.02
CA GLU A 130 -12.95 -4.86 1.89
C GLU A 130 -11.76 -5.32 1.02
N PHE A 131 -10.54 -4.87 1.30
CA PHE A 131 -9.33 -5.33 0.62
C PHE A 131 -8.82 -6.65 1.23
N ASP A 132 -8.04 -7.40 0.45
CA ASP A 132 -7.37 -8.59 0.98
C ASP A 132 -6.16 -8.23 1.84
N ILE A 133 -5.47 -7.14 1.46
CA ILE A 133 -4.26 -6.66 2.12
C ILE A 133 -4.35 -5.14 2.30
N ILE A 134 -4.13 -4.66 3.53
CA ILE A 134 -3.81 -3.26 3.83
C ILE A 134 -2.30 -3.20 4.07
N ALA A 135 -1.56 -2.53 3.19
CA ALA A 135 -0.11 -2.47 3.25
C ALA A 135 0.39 -1.05 3.60
N PHE A 136 1.00 -0.91 4.76
CA PHE A 136 1.52 0.38 5.25
C PHE A 136 2.96 0.63 4.82
N ASN A 137 3.25 1.85 4.38
CA ASN A 137 4.61 2.32 4.16
C ASN A 137 5.16 2.94 5.46
N LEU A 138 6.16 2.31 6.06
CA LEU A 138 6.83 2.79 7.28
C LEU A 138 8.11 3.55 6.92
N SER A 139 7.99 4.80 6.52
CA SER A 139 9.13 5.66 6.17
C SER A 139 9.83 6.24 7.40
N ALA A 140 9.11 6.44 8.51
CA ALA A 140 9.62 6.99 9.76
C ALA A 140 8.84 6.43 10.96
N GLU A 141 9.47 6.36 12.13
CA GLU A 141 8.83 5.90 13.38
C GLU A 141 7.73 6.84 13.87
N LEU A 142 7.78 8.10 13.48
CA LEU A 142 6.75 9.10 13.81
C LEU A 142 5.34 8.71 13.34
N VAL A 143 5.24 7.85 12.33
CA VAL A 143 3.92 7.43 11.79
C VAL A 143 3.34 6.19 12.46
N TYR A 144 4.00 5.58 13.45
CA TYR A 144 3.53 4.34 14.08
C TYR A 144 2.15 4.49 14.71
N THR A 145 1.88 5.60 15.39
CA THR A 145 0.56 5.87 15.97
C THR A 145 -0.50 6.09 14.89
N ASN A 146 -0.11 6.68 13.76
CA ASN A 146 -1.02 6.85 12.62
C ASN A 146 -1.39 5.50 11.98
N VAL A 147 -0.47 4.53 11.96
CA VAL A 147 -0.79 3.15 11.53
C VAL A 147 -1.92 2.58 12.37
N LEU A 148 -1.81 2.66 13.70
CA LEU A 148 -2.85 2.16 14.61
C LEU A 148 -4.17 2.89 14.40
N ASN A 149 -4.14 4.20 14.21
CA ASN A 149 -5.33 5.01 13.93
C ASN A 149 -5.97 4.63 12.59
N CYS A 150 -5.17 4.38 11.55
CA CYS A 150 -5.69 3.93 10.25
C CYS A 150 -6.33 2.53 10.33
N ILE A 151 -5.77 1.59 11.11
CA ILE A 151 -6.35 0.27 11.34
C ILE A 151 -7.70 0.40 12.07
N ASP A 152 -7.75 1.23 13.12
CA ASP A 152 -8.99 1.51 13.87
C ASP A 152 -10.06 2.15 12.98
N LEU A 153 -9.69 3.18 12.19
CA LEU A 153 -10.59 3.81 11.24
C LEU A 153 -11.07 2.87 10.13
N ALA A 154 -10.26 1.88 9.74
CA ALA A 154 -10.67 0.85 8.79
C ALA A 154 -11.74 -0.09 9.36
N GLY A 155 -12.01 -0.04 10.67
CA GLY A 155 -12.91 -0.97 11.35
C GLY A 155 -12.32 -2.39 11.44
N VAL A 156 -11.00 -2.52 11.39
CA VAL A 156 -10.26 -3.77 11.53
C VAL A 156 -9.74 -3.87 12.98
N PRO A 157 -9.79 -5.05 13.63
CA PRO A 157 -9.23 -5.19 14.97
C PRO A 157 -7.77 -4.72 15.01
N VAL A 158 -7.47 -3.80 15.93
CA VAL A 158 -6.13 -3.18 16.00
C VAL A 158 -5.07 -4.22 16.30
N ARG A 159 -5.34 -5.14 17.25
CA ARG A 159 -4.41 -6.23 17.55
C ARG A 159 -4.52 -7.35 16.52
N ALA A 160 -3.38 -7.78 15.99
CA ALA A 160 -3.30 -8.86 14.99
C ALA A 160 -3.94 -10.16 15.48
N ALA A 161 -3.78 -10.48 16.78
CA ALA A 161 -4.32 -11.69 17.41
C ALA A 161 -5.86 -11.71 17.51
N GLU A 162 -6.54 -10.57 17.35
CA GLU A 162 -8.00 -10.44 17.41
C GLU A 162 -8.65 -10.55 16.02
N ARG A 163 -7.87 -10.61 14.94
CA ARG A 163 -8.36 -10.68 13.56
C ARG A 163 -8.83 -12.07 13.19
N SER A 164 -9.94 -12.12 12.50
CA SER A 164 -10.56 -13.33 11.96
C SER A 164 -10.12 -13.62 10.51
N ASP A 165 -10.58 -14.75 9.95
CA ASP A 165 -10.36 -15.13 8.55
C ASP A 165 -11.02 -14.15 7.54
N THR A 166 -12.01 -13.36 7.98
CA THR A 166 -12.70 -12.39 7.13
C THR A 166 -12.03 -11.02 7.10
N ASP A 167 -11.18 -10.73 8.09
CA ASP A 167 -10.46 -9.46 8.15
C ASP A 167 -9.32 -9.42 7.13
N PRO A 168 -8.97 -8.23 6.59
CA PRO A 168 -7.80 -8.08 5.74
C PRO A 168 -6.51 -8.48 6.46
N LEU A 169 -5.51 -8.87 5.69
CA LEU A 169 -4.15 -8.97 6.18
C LEU A 169 -3.57 -7.56 6.29
N VAL A 170 -2.96 -7.25 7.42
CA VAL A 170 -2.30 -5.96 7.65
C VAL A 170 -0.80 -6.15 7.55
N GLY A 171 -0.20 -5.56 6.54
CA GLY A 171 1.23 -5.63 6.29
C GLY A 171 1.93 -4.29 6.38
N ALA A 172 3.25 -4.32 6.52
CA ALA A 172 4.07 -3.12 6.52
C ALA A 172 5.40 -3.34 5.81
N GLY A 173 5.91 -2.29 5.16
CA GLY A 173 7.21 -2.27 4.51
C GLY A 173 7.85 -0.89 4.63
N GLY A 174 9.06 -0.71 4.10
CA GLY A 174 9.81 0.53 4.17
C GLY A 174 10.95 0.50 5.18
N HIS A 175 11.61 1.65 5.40
CA HIS A 175 12.85 1.70 6.18
C HIS A 175 12.67 1.25 7.62
N CYS A 176 11.54 1.58 8.26
CA CYS A 176 11.29 1.24 9.66
C CYS A 176 10.83 -0.20 9.86
N ALA A 177 10.49 -0.94 8.80
CA ALA A 177 10.20 -2.36 8.87
C ALA A 177 11.41 -3.20 9.35
N TYR A 178 12.62 -2.67 9.26
CA TYR A 178 13.83 -3.32 9.82
C TYR A 178 13.87 -3.36 11.35
N ASN A 179 13.01 -2.61 12.01
CA ASN A 179 12.73 -2.75 13.44
C ASN A 179 11.24 -2.99 13.64
N PRO A 180 10.74 -4.21 13.38
CA PRO A 180 9.31 -4.51 13.35
C PRO A 180 8.67 -4.63 14.74
N GLU A 181 9.45 -4.95 15.76
CA GLU A 181 8.96 -5.33 17.09
C GLU A 181 8.03 -4.29 17.77
N PRO A 182 8.21 -2.97 17.62
CA PRO A 182 7.28 -2.00 18.18
C PRO A 182 5.85 -2.13 17.65
N LEU A 183 5.67 -2.68 16.43
CA LEU A 183 4.39 -2.90 15.79
C LEU A 183 4.00 -4.38 15.65
N ALA A 184 4.77 -5.32 16.21
CA ALA A 184 4.58 -6.76 16.04
C ALA A 184 3.20 -7.26 16.54
N ASP A 185 2.62 -6.63 17.58
CA ASP A 185 1.29 -6.96 18.09
C ASP A 185 0.15 -6.48 17.16
N PHE A 186 0.43 -5.59 16.22
CA PHE A 186 -0.57 -4.87 15.43
C PHE A 186 -0.51 -5.18 13.93
N VAL A 187 0.61 -5.65 13.43
CA VAL A 187 0.87 -5.92 12.01
C VAL A 187 1.05 -7.43 11.82
N ASP A 188 0.39 -7.99 10.82
CA ASP A 188 0.44 -9.43 10.55
C ASP A 188 1.78 -9.85 9.92
N PHE A 189 2.35 -9.00 9.08
CA PHE A 189 3.65 -9.27 8.44
C PHE A 189 4.41 -7.99 8.08
N PHE A 190 5.74 -8.11 8.02
CA PHE A 190 6.65 -7.05 7.58
C PHE A 190 7.47 -7.52 6.38
N VAL A 191 7.74 -6.60 5.45
CA VAL A 191 8.60 -6.84 4.29
C VAL A 191 9.93 -6.14 4.51
N MET A 192 11.02 -6.93 4.49
CA MET A 192 12.39 -6.46 4.67
C MET A 192 13.08 -6.29 3.32
N GLY A 193 13.32 -5.07 2.90
CA GLY A 193 14.05 -4.74 1.67
C GLY A 193 13.20 -4.21 0.54
N ASP A 194 13.62 -4.51 -0.69
CA ASP A 194 12.98 -4.02 -1.91
C ASP A 194 11.65 -4.75 -2.15
N GLY A 195 10.61 -3.99 -2.50
CA GLY A 195 9.25 -4.50 -2.63
C GLY A 195 8.90 -5.09 -3.98
N GLU A 196 9.63 -4.75 -5.03
CA GLU A 196 9.28 -4.98 -6.44
C GLU A 196 9.03 -6.46 -6.77
N GLU A 197 9.88 -7.36 -6.29
CA GLU A 197 9.72 -8.80 -6.54
C GLU A 197 8.81 -9.47 -5.50
N VAL A 198 8.96 -9.10 -4.23
CA VAL A 198 8.26 -9.80 -3.13
C VAL A 198 6.75 -9.63 -3.19
N ILE A 199 6.23 -8.49 -3.72
CA ILE A 199 4.79 -8.30 -3.91
C ILE A 199 4.18 -9.34 -4.87
N ALA A 200 4.96 -9.84 -5.83
CA ALA A 200 4.51 -10.90 -6.74
C ALA A 200 4.34 -12.23 -6.00
N ASP A 201 5.35 -12.61 -5.19
CA ASP A 201 5.30 -13.84 -4.38
C ASP A 201 4.11 -13.80 -3.40
N MET A 202 3.92 -12.66 -2.73
CA MET A 202 2.83 -12.46 -1.77
C MET A 202 1.46 -12.45 -2.44
N THR A 203 1.32 -11.78 -3.60
CA THR A 203 0.08 -11.79 -4.39
C THR A 203 -0.33 -13.20 -4.73
N THR A 204 0.63 -14.05 -5.13
CA THR A 204 0.37 -15.46 -5.45
C THR A 204 -0.13 -16.22 -4.23
N ALA A 205 0.56 -16.12 -3.08
CA ALA A 205 0.19 -16.82 -1.85
C ALA A 205 -1.20 -16.41 -1.35
N VAL A 206 -1.50 -15.10 -1.34
CA VAL A 206 -2.82 -14.59 -0.92
C VAL A 206 -3.89 -14.93 -1.93
N GLY A 207 -3.58 -14.91 -3.23
CA GLY A 207 -4.51 -15.33 -4.30
C GLY A 207 -4.92 -16.80 -4.19
N GLU A 208 -4.00 -17.69 -3.83
CA GLU A 208 -4.29 -19.10 -3.56
C GLU A 208 -5.21 -19.26 -2.34
N TRP A 209 -4.92 -18.54 -1.26
CA TRP A 209 -5.76 -18.53 -0.06
C TRP A 209 -7.19 -18.03 -0.36
N ARG A 210 -7.34 -16.96 -1.15
CA ARG A 210 -8.66 -16.48 -1.58
C ARG A 210 -9.43 -17.53 -2.37
N LYS A 211 -8.77 -18.17 -3.34
CA LYS A 211 -9.38 -19.23 -4.19
C LYS A 211 -9.82 -20.45 -3.38
N SER A 212 -9.19 -20.71 -2.22
CA SER A 212 -9.61 -21.78 -1.31
C SER A 212 -10.90 -21.45 -0.55
N GLY A 213 -11.47 -20.25 -0.72
CA GLY A 213 -12.70 -19.81 -0.06
C GLY A 213 -12.50 -19.30 1.36
N LYS A 214 -11.26 -19.02 1.77
CA LYS A 214 -10.90 -18.58 3.14
C LYS A 214 -11.61 -19.43 4.21
N PRO A 215 -11.33 -20.74 4.30
CA PRO A 215 -12.01 -21.62 5.26
C PRO A 215 -11.65 -21.21 6.69
N THR A 216 -12.52 -21.55 7.65
CA THR A 216 -12.32 -21.26 9.08
C THR A 216 -10.95 -21.76 9.56
N GLY A 217 -10.19 -20.93 10.25
CA GLY A 217 -8.83 -21.22 10.70
C GLY A 217 -7.76 -21.09 9.62
N SER A 218 -8.13 -20.54 8.46
CA SER A 218 -7.21 -20.43 7.31
C SER A 218 -6.26 -19.24 7.37
N ARG A 219 -6.54 -18.25 8.25
CA ARG A 219 -5.66 -17.07 8.42
C ARG A 219 -4.25 -17.50 8.84
N GLU A 220 -4.12 -18.43 9.78
CA GLU A 220 -2.84 -18.99 10.17
C GLU A 220 -2.11 -19.64 9.00
N SER A 221 -2.83 -20.33 8.11
CA SER A 221 -2.24 -20.99 6.93
C SER A 221 -1.65 -20.00 5.93
N VAL A 222 -2.33 -18.89 5.65
CA VAL A 222 -1.77 -17.85 4.77
C VAL A 222 -0.62 -17.10 5.43
N LEU A 223 -0.69 -16.83 6.74
CA LEU A 223 0.42 -16.24 7.48
C LEU A 223 1.65 -17.15 7.48
N HIS A 224 1.44 -18.46 7.63
CA HIS A 224 2.52 -19.44 7.51
C HIS A 224 3.12 -19.48 6.08
N ALA A 225 2.26 -19.42 5.05
CA ALA A 225 2.73 -19.34 3.66
C ALA A 225 3.56 -18.07 3.41
N LEU A 226 3.13 -16.91 3.93
CA LEU A 226 3.86 -15.65 3.85
C LEU A 226 5.21 -15.71 4.58
N ALA A 227 5.27 -16.34 5.76
CA ALA A 227 6.50 -16.50 6.55
C ALA A 227 7.60 -17.34 5.84
N ARG A 228 7.25 -18.09 4.83
CA ARG A 228 8.18 -18.86 3.99
C ARG A 228 8.77 -18.06 2.84
N ILE A 229 8.18 -16.91 2.52
CA ILE A 229 8.67 -16.04 1.46
C ILE A 229 9.93 -15.31 1.95
N PRO A 230 11.07 -15.38 1.24
CA PRO A 230 12.26 -14.64 1.63
C PRO A 230 12.01 -13.14 1.75
N GLY A 231 12.40 -12.56 2.89
CA GLY A 231 12.19 -11.14 3.18
C GLY A 231 10.89 -10.82 3.88
N VAL A 232 10.02 -11.79 4.14
CA VAL A 232 8.78 -11.58 4.88
C VAL A 232 8.93 -12.08 6.32
N TYR A 233 8.71 -11.21 7.29
CA TYR A 233 8.66 -11.51 8.71
C TYR A 233 7.21 -11.50 9.19
N VAL A 234 6.74 -12.60 9.76
CA VAL A 234 5.40 -12.75 10.33
C VAL A 234 5.55 -12.96 11.84
N PRO A 235 5.32 -11.95 12.69
CA PRO A 235 5.58 -12.02 14.12
C PRO A 235 4.96 -13.24 14.82
N SER A 236 3.73 -13.61 14.47
CA SER A 236 3.02 -14.74 15.05
C SER A 236 3.68 -16.10 14.81
N MET A 237 4.63 -16.21 13.87
CA MET A 237 5.38 -17.43 13.56
C MET A 237 6.68 -17.56 14.35
N TYR A 238 6.92 -16.67 15.31
CA TYR A 238 8.14 -16.66 16.12
C TYR A 238 7.84 -16.55 17.59
N ASP A 239 8.69 -17.20 18.41
CA ASP A 239 8.74 -17.01 19.86
C ASP A 239 9.85 -16.01 20.19
N VAL A 240 9.51 -14.97 20.96
CA VAL A 240 10.47 -14.01 21.49
C VAL A 240 10.95 -14.55 22.84
N ASN A 241 12.26 -14.74 23.00
CA ASN A 241 12.86 -15.30 24.19
C ASN A 241 13.52 -14.21 25.03
N TYR A 242 13.37 -14.35 26.36
CA TYR A 242 13.98 -13.49 27.34
C TYR A 242 14.70 -14.32 28.38
N ASP A 243 15.92 -13.93 28.74
CA ASP A 243 16.69 -14.48 29.87
C ASP A 243 16.83 -13.37 30.92
N ASP A 244 16.35 -13.61 32.12
CA ASP A 244 16.31 -12.62 33.20
C ASP A 244 15.78 -11.24 32.77
N GLN A 245 14.66 -11.22 32.05
CA GLN A 245 14.01 -10.01 31.44
C GLN A 245 14.85 -9.30 30.36
N GLN A 246 15.96 -9.87 29.93
CA GLN A 246 16.72 -9.38 28.79
C GLN A 246 16.37 -10.17 27.54
N PHE A 247 16.17 -9.46 26.43
CA PHE A 247 15.96 -10.11 25.14
C PHE A 247 17.14 -11.02 24.80
N SER A 248 16.87 -12.31 24.59
CA SER A 248 17.89 -13.31 24.23
C SER A 248 17.79 -13.81 22.78
N GLY A 249 16.72 -13.46 22.09
CA GLY A 249 16.55 -13.78 20.67
C GLY A 249 15.13 -14.13 20.26
N ILE A 250 14.97 -14.42 18.97
CA ILE A 250 13.72 -14.93 18.39
C ILE A 250 13.99 -16.34 17.82
N ARG A 251 12.98 -17.20 17.88
CA ARG A 251 13.02 -18.55 17.33
C ARG A 251 11.77 -18.81 16.50
N ALA A 252 11.96 -19.30 15.28
CA ALA A 252 10.84 -19.75 14.45
C ALA A 252 10.11 -20.93 15.13
N ARG A 253 8.78 -20.88 15.11
CA ARG A 253 7.90 -21.94 15.67
C ARG A 253 7.84 -23.17 14.79
N HIS A 254 8.07 -23.02 13.48
CA HIS A 254 8.01 -24.08 12.49
C HIS A 254 9.36 -24.26 11.81
N ALA A 255 9.74 -25.50 11.51
CA ALA A 255 11.03 -25.83 10.93
C ALA A 255 11.24 -25.32 9.49
N ASP A 256 10.15 -25.07 8.76
CA ASP A 256 10.14 -24.57 7.40
C ASP A 256 10.00 -23.04 7.32
N VAL A 257 9.86 -22.38 8.47
CA VAL A 257 9.91 -20.90 8.56
C VAL A 257 11.36 -20.46 8.79
N GLN A 258 11.73 -19.37 8.15
CA GLN A 258 13.10 -18.85 8.15
C GLN A 258 13.53 -18.38 9.54
N GLN A 259 14.61 -18.96 10.11
CA GLN A 259 15.18 -18.50 11.39
C GLN A 259 15.82 -17.11 11.29
N ARG A 260 16.30 -16.74 10.11
CA ARG A 260 16.82 -15.41 9.79
C ARG A 260 16.09 -14.91 8.56
N ILE A 261 15.53 -13.72 8.63
CA ILE A 261 14.84 -13.10 7.52
C ILE A 261 15.87 -12.43 6.60
N PRO A 262 16.13 -12.98 5.40
CA PRO A 262 17.03 -12.34 4.46
C PRO A 262 16.36 -11.08 3.92
N LYS A 263 17.13 -10.01 3.77
CA LYS A 263 16.64 -8.82 3.10
C LYS A 263 16.42 -9.11 1.61
N ARG A 264 15.25 -8.77 1.07
CA ARG A 264 15.04 -8.75 -0.40
C ARG A 264 15.83 -7.62 -1.02
N THR A 265 16.48 -7.93 -2.13
CA THR A 265 17.31 -6.97 -2.86
C THR A 265 17.21 -7.27 -4.34
N ILE A 266 16.67 -6.35 -5.12
CA ILE A 266 16.69 -6.45 -6.58
C ILE A 266 18.13 -6.38 -7.07
N ALA A 267 18.48 -7.23 -8.02
CA ALA A 267 19.87 -7.37 -8.48
C ALA A 267 20.32 -6.16 -9.31
N ASP A 268 19.49 -5.73 -10.25
CA ASP A 268 19.75 -4.59 -11.13
C ASP A 268 18.57 -3.62 -11.08
N LEU A 269 18.85 -2.36 -10.77
CA LEU A 269 17.83 -1.31 -10.73
C LEU A 269 17.36 -0.93 -12.16
N ALA A 270 18.18 -1.20 -13.17
CA ALA A 270 17.85 -0.92 -14.56
C ALA A 270 16.68 -1.77 -15.08
N ASP A 271 16.46 -2.97 -14.51
CA ASP A 271 15.33 -3.83 -14.87
C ASP A 271 13.97 -3.28 -14.38
N TRP A 272 14.01 -2.28 -13.51
CA TRP A 272 12.83 -1.71 -12.83
C TRP A 272 12.71 -0.20 -13.09
N PRO A 273 12.39 0.25 -14.32
CA PRO A 273 12.29 1.67 -14.68
C PRO A 273 10.98 2.31 -14.20
N TYR A 274 10.71 2.25 -12.89
CA TYR A 274 9.47 2.73 -12.27
C TYR A 274 9.71 3.94 -11.35
N PRO A 275 8.69 4.78 -11.09
CA PRO A 275 7.39 4.77 -11.78
C PRO A 275 7.52 5.33 -13.21
N ARG A 276 6.77 4.77 -14.17
CA ARG A 276 6.65 5.27 -15.54
C ARG A 276 5.49 6.26 -15.68
N ASN A 277 4.46 6.06 -14.83
CA ASN A 277 3.26 6.88 -14.79
C ASN A 277 3.18 7.59 -13.43
N GLN A 278 4.09 8.54 -13.18
CA GLN A 278 4.04 9.32 -11.95
C GLN A 278 2.70 10.05 -11.83
N LEU A 279 2.09 9.96 -10.65
CA LEU A 279 0.83 10.61 -10.33
C LEU A 279 1.03 12.13 -10.19
N VAL A 280 0.15 12.90 -10.82
CA VAL A 280 0.16 14.36 -10.70
C VAL A 280 -0.93 14.78 -9.71
N PRO A 281 -0.57 15.46 -8.60
CA PRO A 281 -1.51 15.78 -7.54
C PRO A 281 -2.55 16.81 -7.97
N LEU A 282 -3.73 16.78 -7.31
CA LEU A 282 -4.80 17.78 -7.49
C LEU A 282 -4.63 19.02 -6.62
N THR A 283 -3.68 19.00 -5.68
CA THR A 283 -3.38 20.09 -4.75
C THR A 283 -1.89 20.12 -4.48
N GLU A 284 -1.38 21.23 -3.97
CA GLU A 284 0.02 21.37 -3.60
C GLU A 284 0.46 20.24 -2.65
N VAL A 285 1.59 19.64 -2.98
CA VAL A 285 2.24 18.58 -2.20
C VAL A 285 3.65 19.00 -1.79
N VAL A 286 4.26 18.28 -0.83
CA VAL A 286 5.58 18.63 -0.29
C VAL A 286 6.69 18.56 -1.36
N HIS A 287 6.56 17.66 -2.33
CA HIS A 287 7.50 17.46 -3.44
C HIS A 287 6.77 17.55 -4.77
N ASP A 288 6.37 18.76 -5.16
CA ASP A 288 5.63 19.04 -6.40
C ASP A 288 6.57 19.15 -7.59
N ARG A 289 7.16 18.02 -7.98
CA ARG A 289 8.14 17.90 -9.06
C ARG A 289 8.31 16.47 -9.54
N LEU A 290 8.89 16.28 -10.72
CA LEU A 290 9.27 14.96 -11.19
C LEU A 290 10.43 14.40 -10.36
N ASN A 291 10.22 13.24 -9.71
CA ASN A 291 11.26 12.54 -8.97
C ASN A 291 11.77 11.34 -9.77
N VAL A 292 13.07 11.26 -10.01
CA VAL A 292 13.71 10.13 -10.68
C VAL A 292 14.80 9.53 -9.78
N GLU A 293 14.61 8.27 -9.38
CA GLU A 293 15.61 7.53 -8.62
C GLU A 293 16.79 7.18 -9.53
N ILE A 294 17.98 7.69 -9.20
CA ILE A 294 19.19 7.46 -9.98
C ILE A 294 20.03 6.29 -9.46
N PHE A 295 19.99 6.06 -8.16
CA PHE A 295 20.56 4.87 -7.54
C PHE A 295 19.93 4.59 -6.17
N ARG A 296 20.05 3.36 -5.73
CA ARG A 296 19.59 2.90 -4.41
C ARG A 296 20.76 2.33 -3.63
N GLY A 297 20.79 2.59 -2.32
CA GLY A 297 21.86 2.19 -1.43
C GLY A 297 22.88 3.29 -1.17
N CYS A 298 23.79 3.06 -0.20
CA CYS A 298 24.85 4.00 0.15
C CYS A 298 26.03 3.26 0.80
N THR A 299 27.27 3.65 0.44
CA THR A 299 28.51 3.07 0.98
C THR A 299 29.27 4.01 1.93
N ARG A 300 28.73 5.21 2.22
CA ARG A 300 29.41 6.23 3.05
C ARG A 300 29.72 5.76 4.48
N GLY A 301 28.90 4.87 5.05
CA GLY A 301 29.14 4.28 6.36
C GLY A 301 28.98 5.25 7.52
N CYS A 302 28.17 6.30 7.39
CA CYS A 302 27.87 7.24 8.47
C CYS A 302 27.31 6.48 9.69
N ARG A 303 27.89 6.66 10.87
CA ARG A 303 27.56 5.87 12.07
C ARG A 303 26.14 6.08 12.60
N PHE A 304 25.55 7.23 12.32
CA PHE A 304 24.19 7.58 12.72
C PHE A 304 23.12 7.11 11.71
N CYS A 305 23.51 6.70 10.49
CA CYS A 305 22.58 6.53 9.38
C CYS A 305 22.19 5.06 9.22
N GLN A 306 20.96 4.72 9.62
CA GLN A 306 20.38 3.40 9.38
C GLN A 306 20.19 3.13 7.88
N ALA A 307 19.65 4.11 7.13
CA ALA A 307 19.37 3.96 5.70
C ALA A 307 20.60 3.52 4.91
N GLY A 308 21.78 4.10 5.18
CA GLY A 308 23.04 3.72 4.54
C GLY A 308 23.51 2.29 4.85
N MET A 309 22.93 1.63 5.84
CA MET A 309 23.22 0.23 6.20
C MET A 309 22.21 -0.74 5.60
N ILE A 310 20.91 -0.45 5.78
CA ILE A 310 19.83 -1.36 5.37
C ILE A 310 19.60 -1.39 3.86
N THR A 311 19.99 -0.36 3.11
CA THR A 311 19.75 -0.26 1.66
C THR A 311 20.90 -0.77 0.79
N ARG A 312 22.01 -1.25 1.38
CA ARG A 312 23.13 -1.87 0.62
C ARG A 312 22.69 -3.16 -0.09
N PRO A 313 23.31 -3.51 -1.24
CA PRO A 313 24.40 -2.82 -1.95
C PRO A 313 23.92 -1.57 -2.70
N VAL A 314 24.87 -0.77 -3.19
CA VAL A 314 24.57 0.31 -4.15
C VAL A 314 24.26 -0.31 -5.51
N ARG A 315 23.16 0.15 -6.11
CA ARG A 315 22.71 -0.21 -7.46
C ARG A 315 22.35 1.07 -8.20
N GLU A 316 23.01 1.29 -9.31
CA GLU A 316 22.91 2.53 -10.09
C GLU A 316 22.12 2.29 -11.38
N ARG A 317 21.35 3.27 -11.80
CA ARG A 317 20.73 3.28 -13.13
C ARG A 317 21.71 3.81 -14.17
N PRO A 318 21.73 3.23 -15.38
CA PRO A 318 22.48 3.83 -16.49
C PRO A 318 22.04 5.27 -16.76
N ALA A 319 22.98 6.17 -16.99
CA ALA A 319 22.66 7.59 -17.25
C ALA A 319 21.76 7.79 -18.49
N SER A 320 21.80 6.89 -19.48
CA SER A 320 20.88 6.87 -20.62
C SER A 320 19.44 6.65 -20.17
N GLN A 321 19.23 5.63 -19.30
CA GLN A 321 17.89 5.32 -18.76
C GLN A 321 17.34 6.47 -17.90
N VAL A 322 18.20 7.09 -17.06
CA VAL A 322 17.78 8.26 -16.25
C VAL A 322 17.30 9.40 -17.18
N ARG A 323 18.03 9.69 -18.27
CA ARG A 323 17.62 10.72 -19.24
C ARG A 323 16.29 10.37 -19.91
N GLU A 324 16.09 9.12 -20.30
CA GLU A 324 14.82 8.64 -20.88
C GLU A 324 13.66 8.79 -19.89
N MET A 325 13.86 8.38 -18.64
CA MET A 325 12.86 8.54 -17.57
C MET A 325 12.51 10.01 -17.31
N ILE A 326 13.50 10.91 -17.31
CA ILE A 326 13.27 12.36 -17.17
C ILE A 326 12.46 12.87 -18.35
N SER A 327 12.90 12.58 -19.58
CA SER A 327 12.22 13.10 -20.79
C SER A 327 10.77 12.64 -20.86
N ALA A 328 10.53 11.33 -20.69
CA ALA A 328 9.19 10.76 -20.69
C ALA A 328 8.33 11.29 -19.53
N GLY A 329 8.94 11.43 -18.34
CA GLY A 329 8.25 11.92 -17.15
C GLY A 329 7.81 13.37 -17.29
N LEU A 330 8.67 14.26 -17.77
CA LEU A 330 8.33 15.68 -18.01
C LEU A 330 7.23 15.83 -19.07
N GLU A 331 7.34 15.07 -20.17
CA GLU A 331 6.32 15.09 -21.22
C GLU A 331 4.95 14.61 -20.70
N ARG A 332 4.96 13.58 -19.86
CA ARG A 332 3.76 12.98 -19.29
C ARG A 332 3.10 13.85 -18.22
N THR A 333 3.88 14.42 -17.31
CA THR A 333 3.37 15.10 -16.11
C THR A 333 3.21 16.61 -16.29
N GLY A 334 3.94 17.20 -17.25
CA GLY A 334 3.97 18.66 -17.42
C GLY A 334 4.75 19.40 -16.33
N TYR A 335 5.48 18.71 -15.45
CA TYR A 335 6.38 19.35 -14.49
C TYR A 335 7.50 20.11 -15.21
N ASP A 336 7.95 21.20 -14.62
CA ASP A 336 9.09 22.01 -15.08
C ASP A 336 10.33 21.83 -14.19
N GLU A 337 10.21 21.07 -13.09
CA GLU A 337 11.28 20.80 -12.15
C GLU A 337 11.53 19.29 -12.01
N VAL A 338 12.79 18.90 -11.91
CA VAL A 338 13.22 17.50 -11.73
C VAL A 338 14.08 17.38 -10.48
N SER A 339 13.82 16.34 -9.68
CA SER A 339 14.63 15.93 -8.56
C SER A 339 15.27 14.57 -8.84
N LEU A 340 16.59 14.46 -8.64
CA LEU A 340 17.31 13.19 -8.72
C LEU A 340 17.39 12.58 -7.33
N THR A 341 16.73 11.45 -7.15
CA THR A 341 16.62 10.82 -5.82
C THR A 341 17.74 9.81 -5.60
N SER A 342 18.49 10.02 -4.52
CA SER A 342 19.53 9.10 -4.05
C SER A 342 19.85 9.37 -2.57
N LEU A 343 20.50 8.41 -1.89
CA LEU A 343 20.95 8.61 -0.49
C LEU A 343 22.25 9.42 -0.39
N SER A 344 23.04 9.45 -1.43
CA SER A 344 24.35 10.13 -1.43
C SER A 344 24.87 10.27 -2.85
N THR A 345 24.77 11.44 -3.39
CA THR A 345 25.33 11.79 -4.71
C THR A 345 26.77 12.31 -4.56
#